data_ffb70798fbb65b19d3e8a57921eb9af7
#
_entry.id   ffb70798fbb65b19d3e8a57921eb9af7
#
_cell.length_a   1.000
_cell.length_b   1.000
_cell.length_c   1.000
_cell.angle_alpha   90.00
_cell.angle_beta   90.00
_cell.angle_gamma   90.00
#
_symmetry.space_group_name_H-M   'P 1'
#
loop_
_entity.id
_entity.type
_entity.pdbx_description
1 polymer ?
#
loop_
_entity_poly.entity_id
_entity_poly.type
_entity_poly.pdbx_seq_one_letter_code
_entity_poly.pdbx_strand_id
1 'polypeptide(L)'
;MVRTLRVAAAQVGRVDRGTPRAAVIARLNALLDQAAAQRVKLAVFPETTFSTFFPRYWIEDQAEISSYFEKEPASGIAECDSVKAFFDKAKALDIDVAIGYGEETPEGTRYNTASYVSSGKTVGKYRKIHLPGTFEPFSKEEGVTNQLEKYYFKPGDLGFTAFRAPSLKKVCGGKKSPIVGQLICNDRRWAEGWRVYGLQGVEIMCIGYLWGIDPDSMTREEAYKDAMFHHKVVCQAHAYTNATFLITTARCGVDDGLHPLISGSMIVDPEGHIVAENKTEEDELVVAEIDLDACQQGKNKTFAFAKHRRPEHYGPICERAGVVEPEEPAEQ
;
A
#
# COMPACT_ATOMS: atom_id res chain seq x y z
N MET A 1 -12.17 -12.33 25.49
CA MET A 1 -12.78 -12.40 24.14
C MET A 1 -11.67 -12.08 23.16
N VAL A 2 -11.44 -12.99 22.25
CA VAL A 2 -10.44 -12.87 21.17
C VAL A 2 -10.86 -11.76 20.20
N ARG A 3 -9.91 -10.95 19.72
CA ARG A 3 -10.17 -9.80 18.82
C ARG A 3 -10.04 -10.24 17.36
N THR A 4 -10.92 -11.17 16.94
CA THR A 4 -10.86 -11.68 15.56
C THR A 4 -11.46 -10.71 14.55
N LEU A 5 -10.85 -10.66 13.36
CA LEU A 5 -11.27 -9.85 12.23
C LEU A 5 -11.02 -10.61 10.93
N ARG A 6 -12.01 -10.66 10.05
CA ARG A 6 -11.84 -11.23 8.71
C ARG A 6 -11.46 -10.12 7.73
N VAL A 7 -10.29 -10.29 7.09
CA VAL A 7 -9.67 -9.28 6.24
C VAL A 7 -9.35 -9.85 4.87
N ALA A 8 -9.19 -8.98 3.86
CA ALA A 8 -8.82 -9.38 2.52
C ALA A 8 -7.77 -8.44 1.91
N ALA A 9 -6.79 -9.02 1.20
CA ALA A 9 -6.02 -8.33 0.17
C ALA A 9 -6.73 -8.55 -1.18
N ALA A 10 -7.25 -7.47 -1.77
CA ALA A 10 -7.99 -7.50 -3.01
C ALA A 10 -7.03 -7.27 -4.19
N GLN A 11 -6.43 -8.36 -4.69
CA GLN A 11 -5.58 -8.32 -5.87
C GLN A 11 -6.38 -7.85 -7.08
N VAL A 12 -5.79 -6.97 -7.90
CA VAL A 12 -6.41 -6.47 -9.12
C VAL A 12 -5.53 -6.83 -10.32
N GLY A 13 -6.08 -7.58 -11.25
CA GLY A 13 -5.43 -7.96 -12.49
C GLY A 13 -5.18 -6.77 -13.42
N ARG A 14 -4.73 -7.07 -14.62
CA ARG A 14 -4.36 -6.13 -15.69
C ARG A 14 -5.35 -4.94 -15.80
N VAL A 15 -4.79 -3.73 -15.88
CA VAL A 15 -5.52 -2.50 -16.23
C VAL A 15 -4.68 -1.71 -17.24
N ASP A 16 -5.10 -1.72 -18.49
CA ASP A 16 -4.41 -1.05 -19.59
C ASP A 16 -4.61 0.47 -19.57
N ARG A 17 -3.74 1.20 -20.25
CA ARG A 17 -3.80 2.67 -20.38
C ARG A 17 -5.16 3.17 -20.88
N GLY A 18 -5.77 2.44 -21.83
CA GLY A 18 -7.09 2.76 -22.39
C GLY A 18 -8.27 2.20 -21.62
N THR A 19 -8.09 1.52 -20.49
CA THR A 19 -9.20 0.91 -19.73
C THR A 19 -10.09 1.99 -19.11
N PRO A 20 -11.40 2.04 -19.45
CA PRO A 20 -12.30 3.01 -18.85
C PRO A 20 -12.41 2.83 -17.33
N ARG A 21 -12.37 3.95 -16.55
CA ARG A 21 -12.52 3.91 -15.08
C ARG A 21 -13.78 3.15 -14.63
N ALA A 22 -14.88 3.30 -15.35
CA ALA A 22 -16.13 2.57 -15.03
C ALA A 22 -15.97 1.04 -15.10
N ALA A 23 -15.16 0.54 -16.04
CA ALA A 23 -14.86 -0.89 -16.14
C ALA A 23 -14.00 -1.36 -14.96
N VAL A 24 -13.01 -0.55 -14.53
CA VAL A 24 -12.22 -0.84 -13.34
C VAL A 24 -13.13 -0.89 -12.12
N ILE A 25 -13.97 0.14 -11.89
CA ILE A 25 -14.91 0.19 -10.77
C ILE A 25 -15.87 -1.01 -10.76
N ALA A 26 -16.34 -1.47 -11.91
CA ALA A 26 -17.20 -2.67 -11.99
C ALA A 26 -16.47 -3.93 -11.45
N ARG A 27 -15.18 -4.10 -11.79
CA ARG A 27 -14.35 -5.20 -11.27
C ARG A 27 -14.12 -5.08 -9.76
N LEU A 28 -13.80 -3.87 -9.26
CA LEU A 28 -13.63 -3.61 -7.83
C LEU A 28 -14.94 -3.90 -7.06
N ASN A 29 -16.08 -3.53 -7.63
CA ASN A 29 -17.39 -3.84 -7.06
C ASN A 29 -17.67 -5.34 -6.99
N ALA A 30 -17.25 -6.12 -7.98
CA ALA A 30 -17.35 -7.58 -7.95
C ALA A 30 -16.48 -8.19 -6.84
N LEU A 31 -15.27 -7.63 -6.60
CA LEU A 31 -14.42 -8.03 -5.47
C LEU A 31 -15.07 -7.69 -4.12
N LEU A 32 -15.75 -6.54 -4.00
CA LEU A 32 -16.52 -6.20 -2.79
C LEU A 32 -17.69 -7.18 -2.55
N ASP A 33 -18.41 -7.62 -3.60
CA ASP A 33 -19.47 -8.63 -3.48
C ASP A 33 -18.90 -9.96 -2.97
N GLN A 34 -17.77 -10.40 -3.51
CA GLN A 34 -17.08 -11.60 -3.05
C GLN A 34 -16.59 -11.45 -1.59
N ALA A 35 -16.11 -10.27 -1.20
CA ALA A 35 -15.68 -9.96 0.17
C ALA A 35 -16.86 -10.04 1.14
N ALA A 36 -18.02 -9.48 0.77
CA ALA A 36 -19.25 -9.56 1.55
C ALA A 36 -19.73 -11.00 1.74
N ALA A 37 -19.73 -11.80 0.65
CA ALA A 37 -20.09 -13.21 0.68
C ALA A 37 -19.21 -14.02 1.63
N GLN A 38 -17.93 -13.61 1.79
CA GLN A 38 -16.97 -14.22 2.72
C GLN A 38 -16.93 -13.52 4.09
N ARG A 39 -17.84 -12.59 4.36
CA ARG A 39 -17.92 -11.85 5.64
C ARG A 39 -16.67 -11.05 5.98
N VAL A 40 -15.93 -10.58 4.99
CA VAL A 40 -14.78 -9.68 5.14
C VAL A 40 -15.26 -8.35 5.72
N LYS A 41 -14.48 -7.74 6.60
CA LYS A 41 -14.77 -6.45 7.23
C LYS A 41 -13.76 -5.36 6.88
N LEU A 42 -12.60 -5.73 6.35
CA LEU A 42 -11.59 -4.83 5.80
C LEU A 42 -11.04 -5.42 4.51
N ALA A 43 -11.17 -4.68 3.41
CA ALA A 43 -10.56 -5.00 2.13
C ALA A 43 -9.48 -3.96 1.78
N VAL A 44 -8.28 -4.42 1.44
CA VAL A 44 -7.15 -3.57 1.04
C VAL A 44 -6.96 -3.71 -0.47
N PHE A 45 -6.90 -2.58 -1.18
CA PHE A 45 -6.75 -2.49 -2.64
C PHE A 45 -5.37 -1.93 -3.01
N PRO A 46 -4.88 -2.17 -4.25
CA PRO A 46 -3.54 -1.77 -4.68
C PRO A 46 -3.30 -0.25 -4.71
N GLU A 47 -2.07 0.12 -5.05
CA GLU A 47 -1.64 1.45 -5.47
C GLU A 47 -2.31 1.82 -6.80
N THR A 48 -2.70 3.10 -6.98
CA THR A 48 -3.35 3.63 -8.21
C THR A 48 -4.47 2.74 -8.76
N THR A 49 -5.32 2.24 -7.87
CA THR A 49 -6.30 1.18 -8.16
C THR A 49 -7.27 1.54 -9.28
N PHE A 50 -7.67 2.81 -9.40
CA PHE A 50 -8.71 3.26 -10.34
C PHE A 50 -8.23 3.46 -11.78
N SER A 51 -6.92 3.32 -12.03
CA SER A 51 -6.31 3.55 -13.35
C SER A 51 -5.17 2.58 -13.62
N THR A 52 -4.61 2.58 -14.85
CA THR A 52 -3.28 2.02 -15.09
C THR A 52 -2.23 2.72 -14.22
N PHE A 53 -1.06 2.11 -14.06
CA PHE A 53 0.08 2.80 -13.43
C PHE A 53 0.72 3.78 -14.42
N PHE A 54 0.09 4.94 -14.57
CA PHE A 54 0.51 5.95 -15.54
C PHE A 54 1.95 6.50 -15.35
N PRO A 55 2.59 6.47 -14.15
CA PRO A 55 3.98 6.90 -13.98
C PRO A 55 5.02 6.10 -14.78
N ARG A 56 4.63 5.03 -15.46
CA ARG A 56 5.52 4.31 -16.39
C ARG A 56 5.60 4.96 -17.78
N TYR A 57 4.64 5.82 -18.12
CA TYR A 57 4.59 6.48 -19.42
C TYR A 57 5.10 7.91 -19.35
N TRP A 58 5.77 8.36 -20.43
CA TRP A 58 5.96 9.79 -20.65
C TRP A 58 4.71 10.35 -21.32
N ILE A 59 3.95 11.18 -20.60
CA ILE A 59 2.71 11.78 -21.11
C ILE A 59 2.87 13.29 -21.09
N GLU A 60 2.66 13.94 -22.23
CA GLU A 60 2.75 15.40 -22.39
C GLU A 60 1.35 16.05 -22.36
N ASP A 61 0.31 15.31 -22.73
CA ASP A 61 -1.07 15.79 -22.70
C ASP A 61 -1.58 15.93 -21.26
N GLN A 62 -1.78 17.18 -20.86
CA GLN A 62 -2.28 17.50 -19.51
C GLN A 62 -3.72 17.02 -19.27
N ALA A 63 -4.54 16.89 -20.30
CA ALA A 63 -5.89 16.35 -20.18
C ALA A 63 -5.85 14.85 -19.87
N GLU A 64 -4.97 14.12 -20.57
CA GLU A 64 -4.74 12.71 -20.27
C GLU A 64 -4.17 12.53 -18.86
N ILE A 65 -3.12 13.28 -18.49
CA ILE A 65 -2.55 13.21 -17.13
C ILE A 65 -3.65 13.43 -16.07
N SER A 66 -4.45 14.48 -16.21
CA SER A 66 -5.53 14.81 -15.28
C SER A 66 -6.60 13.72 -15.18
N SER A 67 -6.78 12.92 -16.23
CA SER A 67 -7.75 11.82 -16.24
C SER A 67 -7.40 10.68 -15.28
N TYR A 68 -6.14 10.55 -14.88
CA TYR A 68 -5.67 9.52 -13.94
C TYR A 68 -5.77 9.94 -12.47
N PHE A 69 -6.06 11.22 -12.21
CA PHE A 69 -6.18 11.73 -10.86
C PHE A 69 -7.62 11.86 -10.42
N GLU A 70 -7.87 11.57 -9.15
CA GLU A 70 -9.13 11.84 -8.49
C GLU A 70 -9.09 13.27 -7.94
N LYS A 71 -9.99 14.14 -8.41
CA LYS A 71 -10.17 15.51 -7.89
C LYS A 71 -10.86 15.43 -6.54
N GLU A 72 -10.05 15.23 -5.51
CA GLU A 72 -10.55 14.92 -4.19
C GLU A 72 -11.09 16.19 -3.49
N PRO A 73 -12.37 16.21 -3.10
CA PRO A 73 -12.91 17.30 -2.31
C PRO A 73 -12.35 17.30 -0.88
N ALA A 74 -12.44 18.41 -0.18
CA ALA A 74 -12.00 18.52 1.22
C ALA A 74 -12.68 17.53 2.17
N SER A 75 -13.84 16.98 1.78
CA SER A 75 -14.56 15.93 2.52
C SER A 75 -13.95 14.53 2.37
N GLY A 76 -12.98 14.35 1.48
CA GLY A 76 -12.25 13.11 1.24
C GLY A 76 -12.72 12.32 0.02
N ILE A 77 -11.94 11.29 -0.33
CA ILE A 77 -12.11 10.48 -1.56
C ILE A 77 -13.50 9.81 -1.66
N ALA A 78 -14.12 9.47 -0.54
CA ALA A 78 -15.44 8.83 -0.53
C ALA A 78 -16.55 9.72 -1.12
N GLU A 79 -16.34 11.03 -1.20
CA GLU A 79 -17.26 12.00 -1.79
C GLU A 79 -16.79 12.50 -3.18
N CYS A 80 -15.74 11.90 -3.74
CA CYS A 80 -15.27 12.22 -5.08
C CYS A 80 -16.18 11.58 -6.13
N ASP A 81 -16.80 12.39 -6.98
CA ASP A 81 -17.85 11.97 -7.94
C ASP A 81 -17.40 10.81 -8.84
N SER A 82 -16.13 10.83 -9.27
CA SER A 82 -15.57 9.81 -10.18
C SER A 82 -15.55 8.40 -9.60
N VAL A 83 -15.52 8.26 -8.27
CA VAL A 83 -15.35 6.98 -7.55
C VAL A 83 -16.36 6.76 -6.44
N LYS A 84 -17.25 7.71 -6.19
CA LYS A 84 -18.26 7.66 -5.11
C LYS A 84 -19.07 6.36 -5.12
N ALA A 85 -19.47 5.88 -6.28
CA ALA A 85 -20.28 4.66 -6.40
C ALA A 85 -19.60 3.42 -5.80
N PHE A 86 -18.26 3.34 -5.86
CA PHE A 86 -17.50 2.27 -5.23
C PHE A 86 -17.55 2.35 -3.69
N PHE A 87 -17.40 3.55 -3.13
CA PHE A 87 -17.44 3.76 -1.68
C PHE A 87 -18.86 3.63 -1.11
N ASP A 88 -19.88 4.05 -1.85
CA ASP A 88 -21.28 3.84 -1.48
C ASP A 88 -21.61 2.34 -1.40
N LYS A 89 -21.07 1.54 -2.33
CA LYS A 89 -21.22 0.08 -2.29
C LYS A 89 -20.48 -0.53 -1.09
N ALA A 90 -19.24 -0.14 -0.83
CA ALA A 90 -18.48 -0.61 0.33
C ALA A 90 -19.22 -0.31 1.65
N LYS A 91 -19.78 0.91 1.77
CA LYS A 91 -20.63 1.32 2.89
C LYS A 91 -21.89 0.45 3.02
N ALA A 92 -22.59 0.18 1.92
CA ALA A 92 -23.80 -0.64 1.92
C ALA A 92 -23.51 -2.09 2.36
N LEU A 93 -22.32 -2.60 2.06
CA LEU A 93 -21.85 -3.94 2.42
C LEU A 93 -21.22 -4.02 3.82
N ASP A 94 -21.10 -2.90 4.54
CA ASP A 94 -20.45 -2.79 5.86
C ASP A 94 -19.00 -3.31 5.80
N ILE A 95 -18.24 -2.87 4.79
CA ILE A 95 -16.83 -3.20 4.57
C ILE A 95 -16.01 -1.93 4.59
N ASP A 96 -15.02 -1.87 5.48
CA ASP A 96 -13.98 -0.83 5.43
C ASP A 96 -13.02 -1.09 4.27
N VAL A 97 -12.53 -0.02 3.65
CA VAL A 97 -11.66 -0.10 2.48
C VAL A 97 -10.40 0.73 2.69
N ALA A 98 -9.22 0.13 2.46
CA ALA A 98 -7.97 0.85 2.26
C ALA A 98 -7.59 0.78 0.77
N ILE A 99 -7.37 1.92 0.10
CA ILE A 99 -7.23 1.98 -1.36
C ILE A 99 -6.26 3.06 -1.81
N GLY A 100 -5.40 2.72 -2.80
CA GLY A 100 -4.45 3.64 -3.42
C GLY A 100 -5.00 4.31 -4.69
N TYR A 101 -4.69 5.59 -4.89
CA TYR A 101 -5.11 6.39 -6.06
C TYR A 101 -4.19 7.58 -6.29
N GLY A 102 -4.25 8.17 -7.50
CA GLY A 102 -3.69 9.49 -7.77
C GLY A 102 -4.61 10.57 -7.22
N GLU A 103 -4.16 11.33 -6.23
CA GLU A 103 -4.90 12.45 -5.63
C GLU A 103 -4.55 13.76 -6.35
N GLU A 104 -5.56 14.53 -6.75
CA GLU A 104 -5.41 15.95 -7.05
C GLU A 104 -6.18 16.74 -6.01
N THR A 105 -5.47 17.55 -5.19
CA THR A 105 -6.08 18.38 -4.15
C THR A 105 -6.88 19.52 -4.76
N PRO A 106 -7.75 20.21 -4.00
CA PRO A 106 -8.46 21.40 -4.49
C PRO A 106 -7.55 22.51 -5.01
N GLU A 107 -6.30 22.58 -4.52
CA GLU A 107 -5.26 23.53 -4.94
C GLU A 107 -4.48 23.04 -6.18
N GLY A 108 -4.81 21.87 -6.73
CA GLY A 108 -4.16 21.29 -7.90
C GLY A 108 -2.84 20.58 -7.62
N THR A 109 -2.50 20.32 -6.35
CA THR A 109 -1.31 19.53 -6.01
C THR A 109 -1.61 18.03 -6.16
N ARG A 110 -0.65 17.28 -6.72
CA ARG A 110 -0.82 15.87 -7.06
C ARG A 110 0.04 14.97 -6.18
N TYR A 111 -0.58 13.94 -5.60
CA TYR A 111 0.07 12.96 -4.73
C TYR A 111 -0.31 11.52 -5.11
N ASN A 112 0.58 10.59 -4.81
CA ASN A 112 0.27 9.17 -4.75
C ASN A 112 -0.26 8.88 -3.35
N THR A 113 -1.55 8.57 -3.23
CA THR A 113 -2.29 8.60 -1.97
C THR A 113 -2.94 7.26 -1.68
N ALA A 114 -2.97 6.87 -0.40
CA ALA A 114 -3.80 5.80 0.12
C ALA A 114 -4.77 6.37 1.15
N SER A 115 -6.05 6.06 1.01
CA SER A 115 -7.08 6.42 1.98
C SER A 115 -7.74 5.20 2.60
N TYR A 116 -8.04 5.30 3.88
CA TYR A 116 -8.88 4.34 4.60
C TYR A 116 -10.27 4.93 4.75
N VAL A 117 -11.25 4.26 4.17
CA VAL A 117 -12.66 4.68 4.19
C VAL A 117 -13.45 3.71 5.05
N SER A 118 -14.16 4.24 6.03
CA SER A 118 -15.00 3.50 6.95
C SER A 118 -16.39 4.11 6.98
N SER A 119 -17.42 3.30 6.80
CA SER A 119 -18.82 3.75 6.79
C SER A 119 -19.07 4.93 5.84
N GLY A 120 -18.36 4.98 4.71
CA GLY A 120 -18.46 6.03 3.70
C GLY A 120 -17.76 7.35 4.08
N LYS A 121 -16.83 7.33 5.03
CA LYS A 121 -16.03 8.49 5.44
C LYS A 121 -14.55 8.16 5.41
N THR A 122 -13.74 9.05 4.89
CA THR A 122 -12.29 8.97 5.00
C THR A 122 -11.87 9.18 6.46
N VAL A 123 -11.28 8.18 7.10
CA VAL A 123 -10.83 8.22 8.50
C VAL A 123 -9.31 8.15 8.66
N GLY A 124 -8.61 7.81 7.58
CA GLY A 124 -7.14 7.82 7.52
C GLY A 124 -6.68 8.11 6.11
N LYS A 125 -5.61 8.88 5.96
CA LYS A 125 -4.99 9.20 4.68
C LYS A 125 -3.48 9.19 4.82
N TYR A 126 -2.80 8.66 3.82
CA TYR A 126 -1.35 8.65 3.68
C TYR A 126 -0.97 9.06 2.26
N ARG A 127 0.01 9.94 2.12
CA ARG A 127 0.64 10.33 0.86
C ARG A 127 2.04 9.74 0.79
N LYS A 128 2.36 9.05 -0.29
CA LYS A 128 3.63 8.33 -0.48
C LYS A 128 4.83 9.25 -0.26
N ILE A 129 5.68 8.91 0.70
CA ILE A 129 6.86 9.72 1.07
C ILE A 129 8.05 9.35 0.19
N HIS A 130 8.31 8.06 -0.02
CA HIS A 130 9.48 7.60 -0.76
C HIS A 130 9.11 7.33 -2.22
N LEU A 131 9.05 8.41 -3.02
CA LEU A 131 8.81 8.32 -4.46
C LEU A 131 10.05 7.76 -5.17
N PRO A 132 9.97 6.57 -5.80
CA PRO A 132 11.07 6.05 -6.62
C PRO A 132 11.18 6.75 -7.97
N GLY A 133 12.25 6.45 -8.70
CA GLY A 133 12.46 6.90 -10.06
C GLY A 133 12.92 8.35 -10.19
N THR A 134 12.66 8.93 -11.35
CA THR A 134 13.24 10.19 -11.81
C THR A 134 12.16 11.19 -12.23
N PHE A 135 12.59 12.44 -12.48
CA PHE A 135 11.76 13.47 -13.13
C PHE A 135 11.78 13.34 -14.65
N GLU A 136 12.96 13.00 -15.20
CA GLU A 136 13.15 12.84 -16.62
C GLU A 136 12.96 11.38 -17.04
N PRO A 137 12.38 11.11 -18.21
CA PRO A 137 12.19 9.76 -18.69
C PRO A 137 13.53 9.13 -19.10
N PHE A 138 13.65 7.83 -18.91
CA PHE A 138 14.73 7.03 -19.48
C PHE A 138 14.64 7.06 -21.03
N SER A 139 13.44 6.89 -21.55
CA SER A 139 13.12 7.08 -22.96
C SER A 139 11.70 7.63 -23.11
N LYS A 140 11.49 8.43 -24.19
CA LYS A 140 10.16 8.90 -24.60
C LYS A 140 9.48 7.99 -25.60
N GLU A 141 10.14 6.93 -26.02
CA GLU A 141 9.61 5.97 -26.98
C GLU A 141 8.42 5.22 -26.39
N GLU A 142 7.44 4.92 -27.24
CA GLU A 142 6.29 4.13 -26.87
C GLU A 142 6.72 2.69 -26.50
N GLY A 143 6.14 2.13 -25.46
CA GLY A 143 6.44 0.78 -24.98
C GLY A 143 7.63 0.69 -24.02
N VAL A 144 8.41 1.75 -23.82
CA VAL A 144 9.47 1.77 -22.80
C VAL A 144 8.85 1.96 -21.41
N THR A 145 9.24 1.10 -20.47
CA THR A 145 8.84 1.23 -19.06
C THR A 145 9.72 2.25 -18.35
N ASN A 146 9.19 3.42 -18.05
CA ASN A 146 9.84 4.39 -17.20
C ASN A 146 9.43 4.21 -15.73
N GLN A 147 10.07 4.97 -14.83
CA GLN A 147 9.70 5.12 -13.43
C GLN A 147 9.69 6.62 -13.09
N LEU A 148 8.54 7.27 -13.33
CA LEU A 148 8.40 8.73 -13.31
C LEU A 148 7.55 9.26 -12.15
N GLU A 149 7.54 8.58 -11.02
CA GLU A 149 6.72 9.03 -9.89
C GLU A 149 7.06 10.46 -9.44
N LYS A 150 8.34 10.86 -9.50
CA LYS A 150 8.76 12.23 -9.17
C LYS A 150 8.29 13.30 -10.16
N TYR A 151 8.00 12.91 -11.40
CA TYR A 151 7.42 13.81 -12.41
C TYR A 151 5.94 14.07 -12.14
N TYR A 152 5.19 13.02 -11.77
CA TYR A 152 3.75 13.10 -11.61
C TYR A 152 3.30 13.52 -10.21
N PHE A 153 4.07 13.21 -9.16
CA PHE A 153 3.67 13.38 -7.77
C PHE A 153 4.65 14.24 -6.98
N LYS A 154 4.12 14.94 -6.00
CA LYS A 154 4.91 15.52 -4.91
C LYS A 154 5.16 14.48 -3.82
N PRO A 155 6.32 14.53 -3.12
CA PRO A 155 6.52 13.74 -1.91
C PRO A 155 5.43 13.99 -0.88
N GLY A 156 5.00 12.94 -0.18
CA GLY A 156 3.97 13.02 0.84
C GLY A 156 4.33 13.95 2.00
N ASP A 157 3.35 14.71 2.46
CA ASP A 157 3.47 15.76 3.47
C ASP A 157 2.69 15.49 4.77
N LEU A 158 1.98 14.35 4.84
CA LEU A 158 1.17 13.98 6.01
C LEU A 158 1.94 13.19 7.08
N GLY A 159 3.18 12.79 6.78
CA GLY A 159 3.99 11.93 7.64
C GLY A 159 3.41 10.52 7.80
N PHE A 160 3.93 9.77 8.77
CA PHE A 160 3.49 8.43 9.12
C PHE A 160 2.55 8.51 10.32
N THR A 161 1.26 8.77 10.06
CA THR A 161 0.24 8.98 11.10
C THR A 161 -0.71 7.78 11.17
N ALA A 162 -0.69 7.08 12.31
CA ALA A 162 -1.63 6.01 12.59
C ALA A 162 -3.01 6.55 12.99
N PHE A 163 -4.04 5.79 12.70
CA PHE A 163 -5.42 6.14 13.04
C PHE A 163 -6.17 4.92 13.58
N ARG A 164 -7.34 5.16 14.17
CA ARG A 164 -8.21 4.08 14.62
C ARG A 164 -9.31 3.83 13.60
N ALA A 165 -9.70 2.55 13.42
CA ALA A 165 -10.82 2.11 12.61
C ALA A 165 -12.07 1.89 13.51
N PRO A 166 -12.95 2.90 13.68
CA PRO A 166 -14.04 2.84 14.68
C PRO A 166 -15.11 1.82 14.35
N SER A 167 -15.44 1.61 13.07
CA SER A 167 -16.41 0.61 12.60
C SER A 167 -16.05 -0.80 13.05
N LEU A 168 -14.74 -1.12 13.04
CA LEU A 168 -14.25 -2.44 13.43
C LEU A 168 -14.27 -2.68 14.95
N LYS A 169 -14.53 -1.65 15.76
CA LYS A 169 -14.57 -1.79 17.24
C LYS A 169 -15.54 -2.87 17.69
N LYS A 170 -16.76 -2.87 17.15
CA LYS A 170 -17.81 -3.84 17.52
C LYS A 170 -17.43 -5.26 17.10
N VAL A 171 -16.87 -5.39 15.89
CA VAL A 171 -16.42 -6.67 15.33
C VAL A 171 -15.29 -7.26 16.20
N CYS A 172 -14.37 -6.41 16.65
CA CYS A 172 -13.25 -6.80 17.52
C CYS A 172 -13.62 -6.88 19.01
N GLY A 173 -14.83 -7.27 19.37
CA GLY A 173 -15.23 -7.48 20.76
C GLY A 173 -15.49 -6.20 21.56
N GLY A 174 -15.60 -5.03 20.93
CA GLY A 174 -16.13 -3.80 21.52
C GLY A 174 -15.22 -3.01 22.47
N LYS A 175 -14.02 -3.50 22.83
CA LYS A 175 -13.14 -2.85 23.82
C LYS A 175 -12.41 -1.62 23.22
N LYS A 176 -11.64 -1.83 22.16
CA LYS A 176 -10.88 -0.77 21.49
C LYS A 176 -10.96 -0.95 19.97
N SER A 177 -11.00 0.16 19.25
CA SER A 177 -10.88 0.15 17.78
C SER A 177 -9.45 -0.26 17.40
N PRO A 178 -9.26 -1.08 16.35
CA PRO A 178 -7.94 -1.38 15.79
C PRO A 178 -7.17 -0.10 15.43
N ILE A 179 -5.85 -0.14 15.60
CA ILE A 179 -4.95 0.92 15.14
C ILE A 179 -4.38 0.49 13.79
N VAL A 180 -4.55 1.34 12.79
CA VAL A 180 -4.20 1.07 11.39
C VAL A 180 -3.12 2.03 10.93
N GLY A 181 -2.18 1.53 10.13
CA GLY A 181 -1.20 2.30 9.38
C GLY A 181 -1.33 2.02 7.88
N GLN A 182 -0.86 2.95 7.06
CA GLN A 182 -0.85 2.82 5.61
C GLN A 182 0.52 3.17 5.05
N LEU A 183 1.00 2.37 4.10
CA LEU A 183 2.18 2.64 3.28
C LEU A 183 1.85 2.33 1.82
N ILE A 184 2.65 2.88 0.90
CA ILE A 184 2.45 2.66 -0.54
C ILE A 184 3.74 2.13 -1.16
N CYS A 185 3.66 0.96 -1.78
CA CYS A 185 4.65 0.40 -2.69
C CYS A 185 6.10 0.47 -2.15
N ASN A 186 6.91 1.41 -2.66
CA ASN A 186 8.32 1.58 -2.29
C ASN A 186 8.53 1.82 -0.78
N ASP A 187 7.58 2.47 -0.10
CA ASP A 187 7.66 2.71 1.34
C ASP A 187 7.84 1.43 2.17
N ARG A 188 7.38 0.27 1.65
CA ARG A 188 7.51 -1.01 2.35
C ARG A 188 8.96 -1.44 2.60
N ARG A 189 9.92 -0.89 1.83
CA ARG A 189 11.34 -1.21 1.93
C ARG A 189 12.07 -0.41 3.02
N TRP A 190 11.47 0.70 3.49
CA TRP A 190 12.08 1.64 4.42
C TRP A 190 11.66 1.33 5.86
N ALA A 191 12.58 0.82 6.65
CA ALA A 191 12.33 0.38 8.02
C ALA A 191 11.83 1.51 8.94
N GLU A 192 12.23 2.75 8.65
CA GLU A 192 11.90 3.95 9.42
C GLU A 192 10.39 4.18 9.48
N GLY A 193 9.70 4.15 8.34
CA GLY A 193 8.25 4.32 8.28
C GLY A 193 7.50 3.27 9.10
N TRP A 194 7.93 2.01 8.99
CA TRP A 194 7.37 0.93 9.80
C TRP A 194 7.58 1.14 11.29
N ARG A 195 8.79 1.60 11.67
CA ARG A 195 9.10 1.85 13.08
C ARG A 195 8.30 3.01 13.64
N VAL A 196 8.09 4.07 12.88
CA VAL A 196 7.23 5.20 13.28
C VAL A 196 5.81 4.71 13.55
N TYR A 197 5.23 3.86 12.68
CA TYR A 197 3.94 3.23 12.91
C TYR A 197 3.94 2.25 14.09
N GLY A 198 5.01 1.46 14.24
CA GLY A 198 5.17 0.54 15.37
C GLY A 198 5.14 1.25 16.72
N LEU A 199 5.77 2.45 16.80
CA LEU A 199 5.77 3.30 18.00
C LEU A 199 4.41 3.93 18.30
N GLN A 200 3.52 4.04 17.32
CA GLN A 200 2.13 4.45 17.49
C GLN A 200 1.20 3.27 17.82
N GLY A 201 1.74 2.05 17.90
CA GLY A 201 1.00 0.86 18.30
C GLY A 201 0.16 0.22 17.19
N VAL A 202 0.48 0.47 15.91
CA VAL A 202 -0.24 -0.11 14.77
C VAL A 202 -0.37 -1.62 14.91
N GLU A 203 -1.60 -2.11 14.72
CA GLU A 203 -1.97 -3.52 14.78
C GLU A 203 -2.18 -4.09 13.38
N ILE A 204 -2.59 -3.26 12.43
CA ILE A 204 -2.82 -3.62 11.01
C ILE A 204 -2.10 -2.60 10.13
N MET A 205 -1.19 -3.08 9.29
CA MET A 205 -0.57 -2.30 8.21
C MET A 205 -1.23 -2.65 6.89
N CYS A 206 -1.75 -1.65 6.18
CA CYS A 206 -2.33 -1.79 4.86
C CYS A 206 -1.35 -1.25 3.81
N ILE A 207 -0.98 -2.08 2.83
CA ILE A 207 -0.06 -1.68 1.75
C ILE A 207 -0.65 -2.04 0.40
N GLY A 208 -0.92 -1.03 -0.42
CA GLY A 208 -1.15 -1.20 -1.85
C GLY A 208 0.16 -1.02 -2.61
N TYR A 209 0.45 -1.87 -3.59
CA TYR A 209 1.65 -1.72 -4.40
C TYR A 209 1.47 -2.18 -5.84
N LEU A 210 2.38 -1.69 -6.66
CA LEU A 210 2.58 -2.12 -8.02
C LEU A 210 4.09 -2.13 -8.27
N TRP A 211 4.62 -3.21 -8.82
CA TRP A 211 6.03 -3.30 -9.17
C TRP A 211 6.18 -4.02 -10.51
N GLY A 212 6.76 -3.30 -11.47
CA GLY A 212 7.14 -3.87 -12.76
C GLY A 212 8.42 -4.69 -12.65
N ILE A 213 8.59 -5.62 -13.55
CA ILE A 213 9.82 -6.40 -13.72
C ILE A 213 10.66 -5.66 -14.76
N ASP A 214 11.91 -5.33 -14.39
CA ASP A 214 12.90 -4.79 -15.32
C ASP A 214 13.61 -5.97 -16.02
N PRO A 215 13.47 -6.12 -17.33
CA PRO A 215 14.07 -7.24 -18.05
C PRO A 215 15.53 -7.02 -18.45
N ASP A 216 16.11 -5.82 -18.27
CA ASP A 216 17.36 -5.44 -18.95
C ASP A 216 18.62 -6.08 -18.34
N SER A 217 18.56 -6.65 -17.15
CA SER A 217 19.75 -7.24 -16.46
C SER A 217 19.70 -8.75 -16.24
N MET A 218 18.54 -9.39 -16.44
CA MET A 218 18.27 -10.81 -16.11
C MET A 218 17.21 -11.38 -17.05
N THR A 219 17.09 -12.70 -17.09
CA THR A 219 15.89 -13.29 -17.71
C THR A 219 14.64 -12.83 -16.93
N ARG A 220 13.51 -12.74 -17.62
CA ARG A 220 12.23 -12.34 -16.99
C ARG A 220 11.89 -13.21 -15.77
N GLU A 221 12.18 -14.49 -15.83
CA GLU A 221 11.92 -15.43 -14.74
C GLU A 221 12.81 -15.15 -13.51
N GLU A 222 14.10 -14.90 -13.71
CA GLU A 222 15.04 -14.55 -12.63
C GLU A 222 14.66 -13.21 -11.99
N ALA A 223 14.37 -12.19 -12.79
CA ALA A 223 13.94 -10.87 -12.31
C ALA A 223 12.63 -10.97 -11.50
N TYR A 224 11.67 -11.79 -11.95
CA TYR A 224 10.44 -12.06 -11.20
C TYR A 224 10.73 -12.74 -9.86
N LYS A 225 11.57 -13.76 -9.86
CA LYS A 225 11.94 -14.52 -8.66
C LYS A 225 12.62 -13.64 -7.61
N ASP A 226 13.56 -12.79 -8.03
CA ASP A 226 14.27 -11.88 -7.14
C ASP A 226 13.35 -10.77 -6.61
N ALA A 227 12.52 -10.18 -7.47
CA ALA A 227 11.55 -9.17 -7.07
C ALA A 227 10.56 -9.73 -6.04
N MET A 228 10.11 -10.98 -6.23
CA MET A 228 9.21 -11.67 -5.31
C MET A 228 9.89 -12.01 -3.98
N PHE A 229 11.16 -12.46 -4.02
CA PHE A 229 11.96 -12.67 -2.82
C PHE A 229 12.12 -11.39 -2.01
N HIS A 230 12.54 -10.29 -2.66
CA HIS A 230 12.71 -8.99 -2.01
C HIS A 230 11.39 -8.47 -1.43
N HIS A 231 10.27 -8.68 -2.13
CA HIS A 231 8.95 -8.31 -1.62
C HIS A 231 8.61 -9.08 -0.33
N LYS A 232 8.73 -10.41 -0.37
CA LYS A 232 8.38 -11.27 0.78
C LYS A 232 9.27 -10.98 1.98
N VAL A 233 10.58 -10.88 1.79
CA VAL A 233 11.54 -10.73 2.91
C VAL A 233 11.32 -9.40 3.67
N VAL A 234 11.12 -8.28 2.97
CA VAL A 234 10.89 -6.99 3.67
C VAL A 234 9.53 -6.97 4.38
N CYS A 235 8.49 -7.52 3.76
CA CYS A 235 7.15 -7.58 4.34
C CYS A 235 7.12 -8.44 5.62
N GLN A 236 7.70 -9.62 5.57
CA GLN A 236 7.78 -10.53 6.71
C GLN A 236 8.64 -9.96 7.85
N ALA A 237 9.84 -9.43 7.53
CA ALA A 237 10.73 -8.83 8.50
C ALA A 237 10.09 -7.63 9.22
N HIS A 238 9.39 -6.77 8.49
CA HIS A 238 8.79 -5.58 9.09
C HIS A 238 7.51 -5.88 9.85
N ALA A 239 6.68 -6.83 9.42
CA ALA A 239 5.55 -7.33 10.19
C ALA A 239 6.03 -7.87 11.55
N TYR A 240 7.05 -8.72 11.54
CA TYR A 240 7.64 -9.30 12.75
C TYR A 240 8.26 -8.23 13.66
N THR A 241 9.19 -7.42 13.16
CA THR A 241 9.94 -6.46 13.98
C THR A 241 9.10 -5.33 14.58
N ASN A 242 7.86 -5.13 14.09
CA ASN A 242 6.89 -4.18 14.63
C ASN A 242 5.67 -4.87 15.28
N ALA A 243 5.65 -6.20 15.31
CA ALA A 243 4.57 -7.03 15.88
C ALA A 243 3.18 -6.57 15.36
N THR A 244 3.00 -6.53 14.05
CA THR A 244 1.79 -6.04 13.38
C THR A 244 1.36 -7.00 12.27
N PHE A 245 0.06 -7.16 12.07
CA PHE A 245 -0.44 -7.78 10.85
C PHE A 245 -0.16 -6.89 9.65
N LEU A 246 0.22 -7.50 8.54
CA LEU A 246 0.32 -6.84 7.26
C LEU A 246 -0.72 -7.41 6.30
N ILE A 247 -1.46 -6.53 5.65
CA ILE A 247 -2.29 -6.86 4.49
C ILE A 247 -1.67 -6.10 3.32
N THR A 248 -1.00 -6.82 2.42
CA THR A 248 -0.40 -6.22 1.23
C THR A 248 -1.08 -6.74 -0.03
N THR A 249 -1.38 -5.84 -0.94
CA THR A 249 -2.14 -6.15 -2.15
C THR A 249 -1.49 -5.55 -3.39
N ALA A 250 -1.48 -6.35 -4.45
CA ALA A 250 -0.78 -6.07 -5.69
C ALA A 250 -1.73 -5.81 -6.86
N ARG A 251 -1.20 -5.10 -7.86
CA ARG A 251 -1.59 -5.27 -9.25
C ARG A 251 -0.82 -6.44 -9.83
N CYS A 252 -1.42 -7.18 -10.76
CA CYS A 252 -0.81 -8.36 -11.37
C CYS A 252 -1.13 -8.46 -12.87
N GLY A 253 -0.49 -9.43 -13.54
CA GLY A 253 -0.62 -9.64 -14.97
C GLY A 253 0.33 -8.79 -15.81
N VAL A 254 -0.03 -8.51 -17.04
CA VAL A 254 0.79 -7.74 -18.00
C VAL A 254 -0.04 -6.59 -18.56
N ASP A 255 0.16 -5.37 -18.02
CA ASP A 255 -0.53 -4.18 -18.50
C ASP A 255 -0.07 -3.84 -19.92
N ASP A 256 -1.02 -3.46 -20.79
CA ASP A 256 -0.83 -3.15 -22.22
C ASP A 256 -0.13 -4.27 -23.03
N GLY A 257 -0.04 -5.49 -22.49
CA GLY A 257 0.72 -6.59 -23.09
C GLY A 257 2.25 -6.42 -23.05
N LEU A 258 2.75 -5.36 -22.40
CA LEU A 258 4.16 -4.95 -22.41
C LEU A 258 4.76 -4.87 -20.99
N HIS A 259 3.97 -4.58 -19.98
CA HIS A 259 4.47 -4.24 -18.65
C HIS A 259 4.11 -5.33 -17.63
N PRO A 260 4.94 -6.35 -17.44
CA PRO A 260 4.69 -7.42 -16.48
C PRO A 260 4.81 -6.92 -15.04
N LEU A 261 3.89 -7.39 -14.19
CA LEU A 261 3.80 -7.05 -12.77
C LEU A 261 4.04 -8.29 -11.92
N ILE A 262 4.58 -8.12 -10.71
CA ILE A 262 4.97 -9.26 -9.85
C ILE A 262 3.82 -9.86 -9.07
N SER A 263 2.62 -9.49 -9.09
CA SER A 263 1.64 -10.02 -8.15
C SER A 263 2.14 -10.06 -6.68
N GLY A 264 1.77 -11.05 -5.88
CA GLY A 264 2.29 -11.25 -4.51
C GLY A 264 1.40 -10.63 -3.43
N SER A 265 0.10 -10.56 -3.67
CA SER A 265 -0.87 -10.19 -2.62
C SER A 265 -0.83 -11.20 -1.49
N MET A 266 -0.66 -10.75 -0.24
CA MET A 266 -0.55 -11.66 0.90
C MET A 266 -0.97 -11.00 2.21
N ILE A 267 -1.23 -11.84 3.21
CA ILE A 267 -1.47 -11.45 4.60
C ILE A 267 -0.38 -12.08 5.44
N VAL A 268 0.29 -11.26 6.26
CA VAL A 268 1.39 -11.69 7.13
C VAL A 268 1.02 -11.45 8.58
N ASP A 269 1.32 -12.40 9.46
CA ASP A 269 1.05 -12.30 10.89
C ASP A 269 2.17 -11.53 11.65
N PRO A 270 1.98 -11.21 12.94
CA PRO A 270 2.97 -10.50 13.75
C PRO A 270 4.26 -11.30 14.03
N GLU A 271 4.30 -12.60 13.73
CA GLU A 271 5.50 -13.44 13.80
C GLU A 271 6.23 -13.52 12.46
N GLY A 272 5.73 -12.83 11.42
CA GLY A 272 6.34 -12.79 10.09
C GLY A 272 5.93 -13.95 9.17
N HIS A 273 4.95 -14.78 9.55
CA HIS A 273 4.49 -15.87 8.70
C HIS A 273 3.46 -15.36 7.68
N ILE A 274 3.58 -15.82 6.45
CA ILE A 274 2.54 -15.61 5.43
C ILE A 274 1.39 -16.57 5.76
N VAL A 275 0.23 -16.01 6.18
CA VAL A 275 -0.95 -16.79 6.56
C VAL A 275 -1.93 -16.99 5.40
N ALA A 276 -1.85 -16.15 4.38
CA ALA A 276 -2.56 -16.31 3.12
C ALA A 276 -1.81 -15.58 2.01
N GLU A 277 -1.80 -16.12 0.79
CA GLU A 277 -1.23 -15.47 -0.40
C GLU A 277 -2.07 -15.80 -1.64
N ASN A 278 -1.93 -14.97 -2.70
CA ASN A 278 -2.64 -15.15 -3.96
C ASN A 278 -2.22 -16.45 -4.66
N LYS A 279 -3.14 -16.97 -5.48
CA LYS A 279 -2.96 -18.21 -6.25
C LYS A 279 -2.99 -17.97 -7.76
N THR A 280 -3.46 -16.81 -8.17
CA THR A 280 -3.64 -16.45 -9.58
C THR A 280 -2.98 -15.11 -9.90
N GLU A 281 -2.89 -14.79 -11.19
CA GLU A 281 -2.48 -13.47 -11.70
C GLU A 281 -3.68 -12.71 -12.29
N GLU A 282 -4.84 -12.88 -11.66
CA GLU A 282 -6.12 -12.27 -12.02
C GLU A 282 -6.71 -11.52 -10.83
N ASP A 283 -7.93 -10.97 -10.98
CA ASP A 283 -8.70 -10.43 -9.86
C ASP A 283 -8.94 -11.53 -8.82
N GLU A 284 -8.43 -11.35 -7.61
CA GLU A 284 -8.51 -12.37 -6.55
C GLU A 284 -8.65 -11.74 -5.18
N LEU A 285 -9.44 -12.38 -4.30
CA LEU A 285 -9.46 -12.05 -2.87
C LEU A 285 -8.61 -13.04 -2.08
N VAL A 286 -7.52 -12.57 -1.50
CA VAL A 286 -6.73 -13.30 -0.51
C VAL A 286 -7.32 -13.02 0.86
N VAL A 287 -7.98 -13.99 1.48
CA VAL A 287 -8.76 -13.81 2.71
C VAL A 287 -8.13 -14.56 3.87
N ALA A 288 -8.05 -13.91 5.02
CA ALA A 288 -7.68 -14.55 6.30
C ALA A 288 -8.55 -14.05 7.45
N GLU A 289 -8.72 -14.88 8.47
CA GLU A 289 -9.18 -14.45 9.78
C GLU A 289 -7.94 -14.20 10.65
N ILE A 290 -7.83 -13.00 11.22
CA ILE A 290 -6.70 -12.57 12.04
C ILE A 290 -7.16 -12.30 13.46
N ASP A 291 -6.32 -12.63 14.45
CA ASP A 291 -6.53 -12.30 15.86
C ASP A 291 -5.59 -11.16 16.26
N LEU A 292 -6.13 -9.96 16.42
CA LEU A 292 -5.34 -8.77 16.76
C LEU A 292 -4.63 -8.88 18.12
N ASP A 293 -5.07 -9.78 19.00
CA ASP A 293 -4.39 -10.01 20.29
C ASP A 293 -3.03 -10.70 20.10
N ALA A 294 -2.78 -11.35 18.96
CA ALA A 294 -1.47 -11.90 18.59
C ALA A 294 -0.35 -10.85 18.54
N CYS A 295 -0.69 -9.59 18.24
CA CYS A 295 0.27 -8.48 18.29
C CYS A 295 0.87 -8.27 19.69
N GLN A 296 0.17 -8.66 20.75
CA GLN A 296 0.55 -8.34 22.13
C GLN A 296 1.83 -9.05 22.59
N GLN A 297 2.08 -10.26 22.08
CA GLN A 297 3.31 -11.01 22.39
C GLN A 297 4.55 -10.22 21.99
N GLY A 298 4.61 -9.79 20.73
CA GLY A 298 5.73 -9.01 20.23
C GLY A 298 5.81 -7.62 20.87
N LYS A 299 4.69 -6.88 20.96
CA LYS A 299 4.65 -5.51 21.49
C LYS A 299 5.03 -5.43 22.98
N ASN A 300 4.58 -6.37 23.80
CA ASN A 300 4.73 -6.26 25.25
C ASN A 300 5.92 -7.08 25.81
N LYS A 301 6.42 -8.07 25.06
CA LYS A 301 7.48 -8.98 25.50
C LYS A 301 8.71 -8.91 24.59
N THR A 302 8.63 -9.47 23.37
CA THR A 302 9.79 -9.65 22.50
C THR A 302 10.47 -8.33 22.18
N PHE A 303 9.71 -7.35 21.72
CA PHE A 303 10.28 -6.04 21.36
C PHE A 303 10.14 -4.99 22.45
N ALA A 304 9.01 -4.97 23.19
CA ALA A 304 8.73 -4.08 24.32
C ALA A 304 9.46 -2.72 24.20
N PHE A 305 9.16 -1.95 23.16
CA PHE A 305 9.96 -0.80 22.68
C PHE A 305 10.41 0.16 23.79
N ALA A 306 9.50 0.46 24.74
CA ALA A 306 9.81 1.34 25.86
C ALA A 306 10.92 0.82 26.79
N LYS A 307 11.17 -0.51 26.79
CA LYS A 307 12.20 -1.13 27.64
C LYS A 307 13.51 -1.34 26.90
N HIS A 308 13.46 -1.63 25.59
CA HIS A 308 14.61 -2.16 24.86
C HIS A 308 15.18 -1.18 23.83
N ARG A 309 14.41 -0.19 23.35
CA ARG A 309 14.95 0.81 22.43
C ARG A 309 15.96 1.73 23.12
N ARG A 310 16.92 2.21 22.33
CA ARG A 310 17.96 3.15 22.74
C ARG A 310 17.98 4.35 21.77
N PRO A 311 16.97 5.26 21.88
CA PRO A 311 16.82 6.39 20.93
C PRO A 311 18.05 7.27 20.85
N GLU A 312 18.82 7.36 21.92
CA GLU A 312 20.08 8.12 22.02
C GLU A 312 21.15 7.69 21.00
N HIS A 313 21.01 6.50 20.40
CA HIS A 313 21.95 5.99 19.40
C HIS A 313 21.41 6.09 17.96
N TYR A 314 20.20 6.60 17.75
CA TYR A 314 19.54 6.62 16.42
C TYR A 314 19.62 7.97 15.71
N GLY A 315 20.39 8.95 16.25
CA GLY A 315 20.58 10.27 15.65
C GLY A 315 20.90 10.24 14.16
N PRO A 316 21.89 9.43 13.71
CA PRO A 316 22.27 9.38 12.30
C PRO A 316 21.13 9.05 11.33
N ILE A 317 20.09 8.30 11.77
CA ILE A 317 18.92 7.99 10.93
C ILE A 317 18.12 9.24 10.60
N CYS A 318 18.05 10.22 11.51
CA CYS A 318 17.32 11.47 11.32
C CYS A 318 18.17 12.58 10.71
N GLU A 319 19.49 12.53 10.92
CA GLU A 319 20.42 13.62 10.59
C GLU A 319 21.01 13.46 9.18
N ARG A 320 21.08 12.24 8.64
CA ARG A 320 21.77 11.94 7.38
C ARG A 320 20.81 11.44 6.31
N ALA A 321 20.88 12.05 5.14
CA ALA A 321 20.15 11.55 3.96
C ALA A 321 21.00 10.56 3.13
N GLY A 322 22.32 10.58 3.28
CA GLY A 322 23.25 9.76 2.51
C GLY A 322 24.29 9.06 3.38
N VAL A 323 25.14 8.29 2.71
CA VAL A 323 26.25 7.58 3.37
C VAL A 323 27.35 8.55 3.75
N VAL A 324 27.88 8.40 4.98
CA VAL A 324 29.10 9.05 5.46
C VAL A 324 30.04 7.93 5.90
N GLU A 325 31.04 7.64 5.08
CA GLU A 325 32.03 6.59 5.36
C GLU A 325 32.96 6.96 6.51
N PRO A 326 33.44 5.97 7.29
CA PRO A 326 34.53 6.19 8.24
C PRO A 326 35.80 6.67 7.53
N GLU A 327 36.63 7.44 8.25
CA GLU A 327 37.94 7.83 7.72
C GLU A 327 38.84 6.59 7.57
N GLU A 328 39.63 6.57 6.49
CA GLU A 328 40.67 5.56 6.32
C GLU A 328 41.74 5.74 7.42
N PRO A 329 42.22 4.65 8.03
CA PRO A 329 43.33 4.74 8.99
C PRO A 329 44.56 5.27 8.29
N ALA A 330 45.29 6.17 8.96
CA ALA A 330 46.56 6.65 8.44
C ALA A 330 47.49 5.47 8.13
N GLU A 331 48.12 5.47 6.96
CA GLU A 331 49.15 4.49 6.63
C GLU A 331 50.26 4.55 7.67
N GLN A 332 50.57 3.41 8.32
CA GLN A 332 51.63 3.30 9.34
C GLN A 332 52.99 3.17 8.68
#